data_ccb02285792aa3716a49aee4256b55b1
#
_entry.id   ccb02285792aa3716a49aee4256b55b1
#
_cell.length_a   1.000
_cell.length_b   1.000
_cell.length_c   1.000
_cell.angle_alpha   90.00
_cell.angle_beta   90.00
_cell.angle_gamma   90.00
#
_symmetry.space_group_name_H-M   'P 1'
#
loop_
_entity.id
_entity.type
_entity.pdbx_description
1 polymer ?
#
loop_
_entity_poly.entity_id
_entity_poly.type
_entity_poly.pdbx_seq_one_letter_code
_entity_poly.pdbx_strand_id
1 'polypeptide(L)'
;MALKGQKTTSDFLEWDKMQTIVLKLERDNDLKFALLIATGSYIGLRISDLLQLRWNQLLNQDYFTITEKKTKKSRRVTINPELQSILSRLFIELKAGETDLMFANRSGDKPFSIQYVNSKLKDIFAKYNVRGQYSSHFMRKTLGRRVWEVNKYSDQALLLL
;
A
#
# COMPACT_ATOMS: atom_id res chain seq x y z
N MET A 1 1.78 8.78 23.47
CA MET A 1 0.41 8.19 23.55
C MET A 1 -0.59 9.26 23.13
N ALA A 2 -1.43 9.00 22.16
CA ALA A 2 -2.53 9.90 21.83
C ALA A 2 -3.57 9.86 22.95
N LEU A 3 -4.01 11.03 23.43
CA LEU A 3 -5.09 11.14 24.40
C LEU A 3 -6.38 10.54 23.81
N LYS A 4 -7.17 9.86 24.65
CA LYS A 4 -8.46 9.26 24.27
C LYS A 4 -9.34 10.34 23.63
N GLY A 5 -9.59 10.23 22.30
CA GLY A 5 -10.37 11.21 21.53
C GLY A 5 -9.59 12.03 20.50
N GLN A 6 -8.26 11.99 20.47
CA GLN A 6 -7.48 12.58 19.39
C GLN A 6 -7.56 11.69 18.15
N LYS A 7 -8.22 12.19 17.10
CA LYS A 7 -8.13 11.60 15.77
C LYS A 7 -6.73 11.89 15.23
N THR A 8 -5.89 10.87 15.17
CA THR A 8 -4.64 10.94 14.41
C THR A 8 -4.98 10.98 12.92
N THR A 9 -4.79 12.11 12.29
CA THR A 9 -4.97 12.26 10.83
C THR A 9 -3.64 11.98 10.15
N SER A 10 -3.63 11.00 9.24
CA SER A 10 -2.52 10.80 8.33
C SER A 10 -2.66 11.73 7.14
N ASP A 11 -1.56 12.31 6.68
CA ASP A 11 -1.52 13.04 5.42
C ASP A 11 -1.61 12.08 4.22
N PHE A 12 -1.87 12.61 3.04
CA PHE A 12 -1.73 11.89 1.78
C PHE A 12 -0.47 12.36 1.04
N LEU A 13 0.01 11.53 0.11
CA LEU A 13 1.02 11.96 -0.87
C LEU A 13 0.34 12.30 -2.19
N GLU A 14 0.88 13.29 -2.89
CA GLU A 14 0.57 13.47 -4.30
C GLU A 14 1.01 12.21 -5.06
N TRP A 15 0.27 11.83 -6.10
CA TRP A 15 0.51 10.58 -6.83
C TRP A 15 1.94 10.49 -7.35
N ASP A 16 2.43 11.55 -7.98
CA ASP A 16 3.79 11.58 -8.52
C ASP A 16 4.86 11.45 -7.45
N LYS A 17 4.63 12.00 -6.27
CA LYS A 17 5.53 11.84 -5.12
C LYS A 17 5.55 10.41 -4.61
N MET A 18 4.40 9.77 -4.54
CA MET A 18 4.32 8.35 -4.17
C MET A 18 5.12 7.50 -5.15
N GLN A 19 4.93 7.69 -6.45
CA GLN A 19 5.69 6.97 -7.48
C GLN A 19 7.20 7.22 -7.36
N THR A 20 7.61 8.45 -7.10
CA THR A 20 9.02 8.81 -6.88
C THR A 20 9.61 8.10 -5.67
N ILE A 21 8.88 8.00 -4.57
CA ILE A 21 9.33 7.28 -3.36
C ILE A 21 9.50 5.79 -3.66
N VAL A 22 8.57 5.18 -4.37
CA VAL A 22 8.66 3.77 -4.79
C VAL A 22 9.94 3.54 -5.60
N LEU A 23 10.24 4.39 -6.59
CA LEU A 23 11.47 4.29 -7.38
C LEU A 23 12.74 4.48 -6.53
N LYS A 24 12.74 5.40 -5.59
CA LYS A 24 13.86 5.61 -4.67
C LYS A 24 14.09 4.40 -3.78
N LEU A 25 13.04 3.79 -3.27
CA LEU A 25 13.12 2.57 -2.47
C LEU A 25 13.67 1.39 -3.28
N GLU A 26 13.22 1.23 -4.52
CA GLU A 26 13.78 0.22 -5.42
C GLU A 26 15.28 0.44 -5.66
N ARG A 27 15.67 1.66 -5.97
CA ARG A 27 17.08 2.02 -6.16
C ARG A 27 17.92 1.72 -4.92
N ASP A 28 17.38 1.99 -3.74
CA ASP A 28 18.07 1.77 -2.46
C ASP A 28 17.92 0.33 -1.94
N ASN A 29 17.38 -0.55 -2.76
CA ASN A 29 17.16 -1.98 -2.48
C ASN A 29 16.21 -2.28 -1.31
N ASP A 30 15.33 -1.35 -0.97
CA ASP A 30 14.24 -1.57 -0.01
C ASP A 30 12.97 -2.03 -0.74
N LEU A 31 13.07 -3.22 -1.35
CA LEU A 31 12.09 -3.72 -2.30
C LEU A 31 10.74 -4.03 -1.66
N LYS A 32 10.72 -4.50 -0.41
CA LYS A 32 9.46 -4.81 0.29
C LYS A 32 8.64 -3.57 0.61
N PHE A 33 9.29 -2.47 0.99
CA PHE A 33 8.59 -1.22 1.22
C PHE A 33 8.22 -0.50 -0.08
N ALA A 34 9.01 -0.64 -1.14
CA ALA A 34 8.58 -0.24 -2.48
C ALA A 34 7.29 -0.96 -2.89
N LEU A 35 7.25 -2.28 -2.70
CA LEU A 35 6.07 -3.11 -2.97
C LEU A 35 4.87 -2.72 -2.11
N LEU A 36 5.09 -2.49 -0.80
CA LEU A 36 4.04 -2.12 0.13
C LEU A 36 3.38 -0.79 -0.24
N ILE A 37 4.19 0.23 -0.48
CA ILE A 37 3.69 1.57 -0.82
C ILE A 37 2.99 1.56 -2.17
N ALA A 38 3.56 0.91 -3.18
CA ALA A 38 2.92 0.78 -4.48
C ALA A 38 1.59 0.05 -4.37
N THR A 39 1.58 -1.17 -3.85
CA THR A 39 0.37 -1.99 -3.74
C THR A 39 -0.71 -1.30 -2.92
N GLY A 40 -0.35 -0.77 -1.76
CA GLY A 40 -1.30 -0.07 -0.88
C GLY A 40 -1.92 1.17 -1.52
N SER A 41 -1.14 1.93 -2.28
CA SER A 41 -1.61 3.15 -2.97
C SER A 41 -2.46 2.84 -4.20
N TYR A 42 -2.17 1.76 -4.93
CA TYR A 42 -2.96 1.38 -6.11
C TYR A 42 -4.28 0.70 -5.76
N ILE A 43 -4.34 -0.07 -4.68
CA ILE A 43 -5.55 -0.85 -4.34
C ILE A 43 -6.32 -0.35 -3.12
N GLY A 44 -5.71 0.45 -2.25
CA GLY A 44 -6.38 1.16 -1.17
C GLY A 44 -6.98 0.29 -0.06
N LEU A 45 -6.45 -0.91 0.19
CA LEU A 45 -6.88 -1.74 1.31
C LEU A 45 -6.47 -1.15 2.66
N ARG A 46 -7.21 -1.51 3.72
CA ARG A 46 -6.75 -1.25 5.08
C ARG A 46 -5.47 -2.05 5.33
N ILE A 47 -4.57 -1.48 6.15
CA ILE A 47 -3.26 -2.10 6.40
C ILE A 47 -3.40 -3.55 6.91
N SER A 48 -4.39 -3.83 7.76
CA SER A 48 -4.62 -5.18 8.27
C SER A 48 -4.96 -6.20 7.18
N ASP A 49 -5.64 -5.78 6.12
CA ASP A 49 -5.96 -6.62 4.97
C ASP A 49 -4.79 -6.69 3.99
N LEU A 50 -4.14 -5.57 3.74
CA LEU A 50 -2.99 -5.47 2.86
C LEU A 50 -1.86 -6.43 3.28
N LEU A 51 -1.54 -6.47 4.57
CA LEU A 51 -0.44 -7.29 5.11
C LEU A 51 -0.70 -8.81 5.02
N GLN A 52 -1.94 -9.23 4.80
CA GLN A 52 -2.29 -10.65 4.65
C GLN A 52 -2.20 -11.15 3.20
N LEU A 53 -1.91 -10.28 2.24
CA LEU A 53 -1.89 -10.65 0.83
C LEU A 53 -0.74 -11.62 0.51
N ARG A 54 -1.07 -12.57 -0.37
CA ARG A 54 -0.11 -13.49 -0.98
C ARG A 54 0.07 -13.18 -2.46
N TRP A 55 1.22 -13.50 -2.98
CA TRP A 55 1.56 -13.20 -4.38
C TRP A 55 0.55 -13.78 -5.39
N ASN A 56 0.10 -15.01 -5.18
CA ASN A 56 -0.84 -15.68 -6.09
C ASN A 56 -2.22 -15.01 -6.16
N GLN A 57 -2.55 -14.13 -5.22
CA GLN A 57 -3.80 -13.37 -5.27
C GLN A 57 -3.76 -12.22 -6.28
N LEU A 58 -2.58 -11.64 -6.50
CA LEU A 58 -2.41 -10.44 -7.33
C LEU A 58 -1.60 -10.69 -8.61
N LEU A 59 -0.57 -11.55 -8.54
CA LEU A 59 0.36 -11.76 -9.65
C LEU A 59 -0.37 -12.38 -10.85
N ASN A 60 -0.26 -11.74 -11.99
CA ASN A 60 -0.92 -12.14 -13.24
C ASN A 60 -2.44 -12.23 -13.15
N GLN A 61 -3.04 -11.48 -12.23
CA GLN A 61 -4.50 -11.38 -12.08
C GLN A 61 -4.98 -9.99 -12.53
N ASP A 62 -6.14 -9.93 -13.18
CA ASP A 62 -6.79 -8.67 -13.52
C ASP A 62 -7.56 -8.09 -12.33
N TYR A 63 -7.99 -8.95 -11.43
CA TYR A 63 -8.70 -8.60 -10.20
C TYR A 63 -8.55 -9.70 -9.16
N PHE A 64 -8.87 -9.36 -7.92
CA PHE A 64 -9.10 -10.35 -6.86
C PHE A 64 -10.29 -9.92 -5.99
N THR A 65 -10.86 -10.87 -5.28
CA THR A 65 -11.94 -10.61 -4.34
C THR A 65 -11.40 -10.76 -2.92
N ILE A 66 -11.72 -9.81 -2.07
CA ILE A 66 -11.31 -9.82 -0.66
C ILE A 66 -12.52 -9.58 0.24
N THR A 67 -12.54 -10.28 1.38
CA THR A 67 -13.46 -10.00 2.47
C THR A 67 -12.72 -9.20 3.53
N GLU A 68 -13.10 -7.94 3.71
CA GLU A 68 -12.44 -7.04 4.66
C GLU A 68 -12.69 -7.49 6.10
N LYS A 69 -11.65 -7.52 6.92
CA LYS A 69 -11.73 -7.94 8.32
C LYS A 69 -12.66 -7.08 9.16
N LYS A 70 -12.59 -5.76 8.97
CA LYS A 70 -13.34 -4.80 9.79
C LYS A 70 -14.83 -4.80 9.46
N THR A 71 -15.19 -4.75 8.19
CA THR A 71 -16.58 -4.58 7.73
C THR A 71 -17.27 -5.88 7.40
N LYS A 72 -16.54 -6.99 7.26
CA LYS A 72 -17.02 -8.30 6.79
C LYS A 72 -17.65 -8.26 5.40
N LYS A 73 -17.41 -7.18 4.64
CA LYS A 73 -17.89 -7.03 3.27
C LYS A 73 -16.88 -7.59 2.28
N SER A 74 -17.39 -8.31 1.29
CA SER A 74 -16.58 -8.73 0.15
C SER A 74 -16.58 -7.64 -0.92
N ARG A 75 -15.45 -7.40 -1.51
CA ARG A 75 -15.32 -6.51 -2.66
C ARG A 75 -14.34 -7.04 -3.69
N ARG A 76 -14.59 -6.68 -4.92
CA ARG A 76 -13.68 -6.93 -6.04
C ARG A 76 -12.71 -5.76 -6.17
N VAL A 77 -11.42 -6.08 -6.26
CA VAL A 77 -10.36 -5.10 -6.45
C VAL A 77 -9.72 -5.34 -7.80
N THR A 78 -9.74 -4.33 -8.65
CA THR A 78 -9.10 -4.37 -9.97
C THR A 78 -7.61 -4.08 -9.83
N ILE A 79 -6.80 -4.82 -10.56
CA ILE A 79 -5.34 -4.65 -10.61
C ILE A 79 -4.99 -4.08 -11.97
N ASN A 80 -4.60 -2.79 -12.01
CA ASN A 80 -4.31 -2.14 -13.27
C ASN A 80 -2.95 -2.59 -13.86
N PRO A 81 -2.71 -2.34 -15.16
CA PRO A 81 -1.48 -2.76 -15.83
C PRO A 81 -0.19 -2.19 -15.22
N GLU A 82 -0.23 -0.96 -14.70
CA GLU A 82 0.94 -0.36 -14.05
C GLU A 82 1.32 -1.12 -12.78
N LEU A 83 0.35 -1.45 -11.93
CA LEU A 83 0.58 -2.26 -10.75
C LEU A 83 1.06 -3.67 -11.14
N GLN A 84 0.48 -4.29 -12.17
CA GLN A 84 0.95 -5.60 -12.66
C GLN A 84 2.42 -5.57 -13.07
N SER A 85 2.85 -4.51 -13.73
CA SER A 85 4.26 -4.32 -14.10
C SER A 85 5.18 -4.25 -12.88
N ILE A 86 4.78 -3.51 -11.85
CA ILE A 86 5.53 -3.40 -10.59
C ILE A 86 5.57 -4.75 -9.89
N LEU A 87 4.44 -5.45 -9.78
CA LEU A 87 4.34 -6.76 -9.13
C LEU A 87 5.25 -7.79 -9.81
N SER A 88 5.20 -7.87 -11.14
CA SER A 88 6.00 -8.83 -11.91
C SER A 88 7.50 -8.59 -11.73
N ARG A 89 7.92 -7.34 -11.77
CA ARG A 89 9.32 -6.97 -11.56
C ARG A 89 9.79 -7.30 -10.15
N LEU A 90 9.06 -6.88 -9.14
CA LEU A 90 9.45 -7.08 -7.75
C LEU A 90 9.35 -8.56 -7.31
N PHE A 91 8.43 -9.32 -7.89
CA PHE A 91 8.36 -10.76 -7.66
C PHE A 91 9.67 -11.46 -8.03
N ILE A 92 10.23 -11.12 -9.17
CA ILE A 92 11.49 -11.66 -9.66
C ILE A 92 12.66 -11.20 -8.78
N GLU A 93 12.73 -9.89 -8.51
CA GLU A 93 13.84 -9.32 -7.72
C GLU A 93 13.86 -9.81 -6.28
N LEU A 94 12.69 -10.00 -5.67
CA LEU A 94 12.55 -10.55 -4.32
C LEU A 94 12.76 -12.07 -4.28
N LYS A 95 12.84 -12.74 -5.43
CA LYS A 95 12.90 -14.21 -5.53
C LYS A 95 11.78 -14.90 -4.75
N ALA A 96 10.57 -14.32 -4.85
CA ALA A 96 9.41 -14.77 -4.09
C ALA A 96 8.79 -16.02 -4.69
N GLY A 97 8.15 -16.83 -3.86
CA GLY A 97 7.26 -17.91 -4.28
C GLY A 97 5.82 -17.43 -4.41
N GLU A 98 5.05 -18.05 -5.28
CA GLU A 98 3.66 -17.64 -5.55
C GLU A 98 2.76 -17.71 -4.32
N THR A 99 3.02 -18.65 -3.41
CA THR A 99 2.24 -18.82 -2.18
C THR A 99 2.76 -18.03 -0.99
N ASP A 100 3.88 -17.30 -1.17
CA ASP A 100 4.48 -16.52 -0.10
C ASP A 100 3.61 -15.31 0.25
N LEU A 101 3.68 -14.89 1.52
CA LEU A 101 3.19 -13.58 1.94
C LEU A 101 3.98 -12.48 1.24
N MET A 102 3.29 -11.49 0.69
CA MET A 102 3.94 -10.35 0.01
C MET A 102 4.77 -9.51 0.98
N PHE A 103 4.30 -9.37 2.22
CA PHE A 103 4.86 -8.49 3.25
C PHE A 103 5.26 -9.29 4.49
N ALA A 104 6.04 -10.34 4.26
CA ALA A 104 6.51 -11.20 5.33
C ALA A 104 7.67 -10.58 6.10
N ASN A 105 7.76 -10.96 7.38
CA ASN A 105 8.92 -10.68 8.22
C ASN A 105 10.19 -11.36 7.65
N ARG A 106 11.32 -11.16 8.32
CA ARG A 106 12.61 -11.71 7.86
C ARG A 106 12.63 -13.25 7.76
N SER A 107 11.93 -13.94 8.64
CA SER A 107 11.82 -15.41 8.60
C SER A 107 10.84 -15.94 7.55
N GLY A 108 9.98 -15.07 7.00
CA GLY A 108 9.03 -15.43 5.95
C GLY A 108 7.75 -16.10 6.44
N ASP A 109 7.61 -16.33 7.74
CA ASP A 109 6.51 -17.11 8.33
C ASP A 109 5.31 -16.26 8.78
N LYS A 110 5.52 -14.96 9.04
CA LYS A 110 4.49 -14.04 9.51
C LYS A 110 4.51 -12.73 8.72
N PRO A 111 3.36 -12.06 8.58
CA PRO A 111 3.33 -10.73 7.99
C PRO A 111 4.01 -9.71 8.91
N PHE A 112 4.43 -8.57 8.34
CA PHE A 112 4.83 -7.42 9.13
C PHE A 112 3.74 -7.05 10.14
N SER A 113 4.14 -6.59 11.32
CA SER A 113 3.20 -5.94 12.23
C SER A 113 2.88 -4.51 11.75
N ILE A 114 1.70 -4.02 12.12
CA ILE A 114 1.29 -2.64 11.80
C ILE A 114 2.25 -1.63 12.46
N GLN A 115 2.70 -1.90 13.68
CA GLN A 115 3.66 -1.07 14.41
C GLN A 115 5.00 -0.97 13.67
N TYR A 116 5.51 -2.10 13.18
CA TYR A 116 6.73 -2.12 12.39
C TYR A 116 6.58 -1.31 11.10
N VAL A 117 5.47 -1.48 10.38
CA VAL A 117 5.19 -0.71 9.16
C VAL A 117 5.16 0.79 9.45
N ASN A 118 4.43 1.21 10.48
CA ASN A 118 4.32 2.63 10.83
C ASN A 118 5.67 3.23 11.23
N SER A 119 6.47 2.50 12.01
CA SER A 119 7.83 2.92 12.37
C SER A 119 8.73 3.08 11.15
N LYS A 120 8.70 2.09 10.27
CA LYS A 120 9.53 2.09 9.04
C LYS A 120 9.11 3.20 8.07
N LEU A 121 7.82 3.49 7.95
CA LEU A 121 7.33 4.59 7.13
C LEU A 121 7.85 5.95 7.61
N LYS A 122 7.93 6.17 8.92
CA LYS A 122 8.54 7.39 9.47
C LYS A 122 10.01 7.53 9.05
N ASP A 123 10.76 6.45 9.14
CA ASP A 123 12.18 6.43 8.74
C ASP A 123 12.34 6.71 7.24
N ILE A 124 11.50 6.10 6.41
CA ILE A 124 11.50 6.28 4.95
C ILE A 124 11.21 7.75 4.59
N PHE A 125 10.17 8.34 5.17
CA PHE A 125 9.82 9.72 4.86
C PHE A 125 10.86 10.73 5.38
N ALA A 126 11.46 10.45 6.53
CA ALA A 126 12.59 11.23 7.03
C ALA A 126 13.80 11.13 6.07
N LYS A 127 14.13 9.93 5.63
CA LYS A 127 15.25 9.67 4.69
C LYS A 127 15.09 10.45 3.38
N TYR A 128 13.89 10.54 2.85
CA TYR A 128 13.62 11.21 1.57
C TYR A 128 13.12 12.65 1.73
N ASN A 129 13.23 13.22 2.92
CA ASN A 129 12.84 14.60 3.24
C ASN A 129 11.36 14.90 2.89
N VAL A 130 10.48 13.94 3.09
CA VAL A 130 9.03 14.11 2.92
C VAL A 130 8.45 14.64 4.23
N ARG A 131 7.94 15.87 4.19
CA ARG A 131 7.32 16.52 5.35
C ARG A 131 5.88 16.08 5.50
N GLY A 132 5.43 15.94 6.74
CA GLY A 132 4.05 15.61 7.07
C GLY A 132 3.95 14.52 8.13
N GLN A 133 2.72 14.18 8.48
CA GLN A 133 2.42 13.10 9.43
C GLN A 133 1.82 11.92 8.65
N TYR A 134 2.57 10.84 8.57
CA TYR A 134 2.19 9.67 7.80
C TYR A 134 2.07 8.44 8.70
N SER A 135 0.93 7.77 8.62
CA SER A 135 0.73 6.40 9.06
C SER A 135 0.40 5.54 7.85
N SER A 136 0.22 4.24 8.05
CA SER A 136 -0.19 3.32 6.98
C SER A 136 -1.49 3.73 6.26
N HIS A 137 -2.31 4.59 6.85
CA HIS A 137 -3.51 5.15 6.21
C HIS A 137 -3.22 6.08 5.03
N PHE A 138 -1.99 6.61 4.91
CA PHE A 138 -1.65 7.52 3.83
C PHE A 138 -1.88 6.91 2.45
N MET A 139 -1.65 5.61 2.28
CA MET A 139 -1.81 4.92 1.00
C MET A 139 -3.24 4.96 0.50
N ARG A 140 -4.20 4.73 1.38
CA ARG A 140 -5.63 4.84 1.04
C ARG A 140 -6.03 6.28 0.70
N LYS A 141 -5.51 7.24 1.45
CA LYS A 141 -5.74 8.67 1.19
C LYS A 141 -5.11 9.13 -0.12
N THR A 142 -3.93 8.60 -0.44
CA THR A 142 -3.25 8.87 -1.72
C THR A 142 -4.09 8.34 -2.89
N LEU A 143 -4.64 7.13 -2.79
CA LEU A 143 -5.55 6.61 -3.80
C LEU A 143 -6.82 7.47 -3.90
N GLY A 144 -7.44 7.81 -2.78
CA GLY A 144 -8.63 8.65 -2.74
C GLY A 144 -8.39 10.00 -3.42
N ARG A 145 -7.28 10.64 -3.12
CA ARG A 145 -6.87 11.89 -3.77
C ARG A 145 -6.70 11.70 -5.28
N ARG A 146 -6.03 10.62 -5.71
CA ARG A 146 -5.85 10.30 -7.13
C ARG A 146 -7.16 10.10 -7.87
N VAL A 147 -8.07 9.32 -7.30
CA VAL A 147 -9.40 9.06 -7.88
C VAL A 147 -10.19 10.36 -8.01
N TRP A 148 -10.17 11.20 -6.99
CA TRP A 148 -10.83 12.51 -7.01
C TRP A 148 -10.28 13.42 -8.11
N GLU A 149 -8.96 13.51 -8.25
CA GLU A 149 -8.30 14.33 -9.29
C GLU A 149 -8.60 13.82 -10.71
N VAL A 150 -8.50 12.52 -10.93
CA VAL A 150 -8.75 11.90 -12.24
C VAL A 150 -10.22 12.06 -12.67
N ASN A 151 -11.15 12.06 -11.71
CA ASN A 151 -12.58 12.26 -11.97
C ASN A 151 -13.00 13.74 -11.87
N LYS A 152 -12.09 14.67 -12.14
CA LYS A 152 -12.35 16.10 -12.19
C LYS A 152 -13.00 16.64 -10.89
N TYR A 153 -12.43 16.24 -9.75
CA TYR A 153 -12.85 16.69 -8.42
C TYR A 153 -14.28 16.27 -8.04
N SER A 154 -14.71 15.08 -8.49
CA SER A 154 -16.01 14.53 -8.13
C SER A 154 -15.96 13.76 -6.81
N ASP A 155 -16.71 14.22 -5.81
CA ASP A 155 -16.84 13.51 -4.53
C ASP A 155 -17.56 12.16 -4.69
N GLN A 156 -18.41 12.02 -5.71
CA GLN A 156 -19.10 10.74 -6.00
C GLN A 156 -18.12 9.63 -6.37
N ALA A 157 -17.01 9.95 -7.01
CA ALA A 157 -16.00 8.97 -7.36
C ALA A 157 -15.35 8.32 -6.12
N LEU A 158 -15.28 9.04 -5.00
CA LEU A 158 -14.73 8.53 -3.73
C LEU A 158 -15.63 7.49 -3.07
N LEU A 159 -16.93 7.53 -3.35
CA LEU A 159 -17.90 6.57 -2.79
C LEU A 159 -17.76 5.16 -3.40
N LEU A 160 -17.04 5.04 -4.52
CA LEU A 160 -16.80 3.78 -5.21
C LEU A 160 -15.56 3.03 -4.69
N LEU A 161 -14.80 3.66 -3.81
CA LEU A 161 -13.65 3.05 -3.14
C LEU A 161 -14.05 2.30 -1.88
#